data_48e0aa7650a8b965fe05db78b6cab53f
#
_entry.id   48e0aa7650a8b965fe05db78b6cab53f
#
_cell.length_a   1.000
_cell.length_b   1.000
_cell.length_c   1.000
_cell.angle_alpha   90.00
_cell.angle_beta   90.00
_cell.angle_gamma   90.00
#
_symmetry.space_group_name_H-M   'P 1'
#
loop_
_entity.id
_entity.type
_entity.pdbx_description
1 polymer ?
#
loop_
_entity_poly.entity_id
_entity_poly.type
_entity_poly.pdbx_seq_one_letter_code
_entity_poly.pdbx_strand_id
1 'polypeptide(L)'
;LFAGRGGVSEMNRAFQPRPFLYMLALPCFALLCGLGVWQLQRLAWKNDLLAAQAARAATPALDIDSSYALVGLADFTGVRLSGNLDLSRFISFFGRTANGRQGQDYYAPLTLADQQIVWIKLGWRETDPEIDADTEAGLLAGPLPDGQVYRGGWRGNPRFDPGNQPERNLWAVASPAALSAHVGLDPEQTLAQLVELTEALTAGGGFVPTPTGSELRNPHLSYAVQWFSFAALLALFVALLSFPRRPEKEPTP
;
A
#
# COMPACT_ATOMS: atom_id res chain seq x y z
N LEU A 1 -56.93 52.22 -9.14
CA LEU A 1 -57.17 50.90 -8.52
C LEU A 1 -56.88 49.84 -9.56
N PHE A 2 -55.65 49.32 -9.56
CA PHE A 2 -55.32 48.10 -10.30
C PHE A 2 -54.67 47.11 -9.33
N ALA A 3 -55.48 46.11 -8.92
CA ALA A 3 -55.00 44.98 -8.18
C ALA A 3 -54.51 43.94 -9.20
N GLY A 4 -53.20 43.89 -9.45
CA GLY A 4 -52.57 42.81 -10.18
C GLY A 4 -52.44 41.58 -9.26
N ARG A 5 -53.35 40.58 -9.39
CA ARG A 5 -53.16 39.23 -8.87
C ARG A 5 -52.09 38.52 -9.71
N GLY A 6 -50.86 38.50 -9.23
CA GLY A 6 -49.86 37.57 -9.71
C GLY A 6 -50.25 36.15 -9.30
N GLY A 7 -50.88 35.41 -10.20
CA GLY A 7 -51.11 33.99 -10.03
C GLY A 7 -49.78 33.24 -10.00
N VAL A 8 -49.43 32.71 -8.85
CA VAL A 8 -48.36 31.71 -8.72
C VAL A 8 -48.85 30.48 -9.48
N SER A 9 -48.29 30.26 -10.68
CA SER A 9 -48.53 29.05 -11.47
C SER A 9 -48.08 27.86 -10.66
N GLU A 10 -49.03 27.14 -10.03
CA GLU A 10 -48.77 25.85 -9.40
C GLU A 10 -48.25 24.89 -10.49
N MET A 11 -46.95 24.58 -10.41
CA MET A 11 -46.30 23.60 -11.27
C MET A 11 -46.85 22.20 -10.95
N ASN A 12 -47.92 21.82 -11.62
CA ASN A 12 -48.61 20.53 -11.44
C ASN A 12 -47.78 19.43 -12.16
N ARG A 13 -46.85 18.80 -11.42
CA ARG A 13 -46.08 17.64 -11.88
C ARG A 13 -46.92 16.38 -11.62
N ALA A 14 -47.33 15.66 -12.65
CA ALA A 14 -48.05 14.40 -12.52
C ALA A 14 -47.04 13.22 -12.60
N PHE A 15 -47.14 12.30 -11.66
CA PHE A 15 -46.41 11.06 -11.70
C PHE A 15 -46.79 10.22 -12.93
N GLN A 16 -45.78 9.80 -13.71
CA GLN A 16 -45.94 8.91 -14.86
C GLN A 16 -45.10 7.64 -14.60
N PRO A 17 -45.74 6.50 -14.26
CA PRO A 17 -45.04 5.27 -14.03
C PRO A 17 -44.34 4.75 -15.30
N ARG A 18 -43.08 4.43 -15.22
CA ARG A 18 -42.26 3.89 -16.31
C ARG A 18 -41.69 2.53 -15.90
N PRO A 19 -42.43 1.44 -15.98
CA PRO A 19 -42.07 0.15 -15.41
C PRO A 19 -40.75 -0.38 -15.95
N PHE A 20 -40.47 -0.18 -17.24
CA PHE A 20 -39.21 -0.58 -17.86
C PHE A 20 -38.00 0.19 -17.28
N LEU A 21 -38.15 1.48 -17.01
CA LEU A 21 -37.13 2.32 -16.39
C LEU A 21 -36.80 1.78 -14.96
N TYR A 22 -37.83 1.47 -14.15
CA TYR A 22 -37.62 0.96 -12.80
C TYR A 22 -37.03 -0.44 -12.80
N MET A 23 -37.43 -1.31 -13.72
CA MET A 23 -36.90 -2.65 -13.87
C MET A 23 -35.38 -2.63 -14.12
N LEU A 24 -34.87 -1.63 -14.84
CA LEU A 24 -33.44 -1.47 -15.09
C LEU A 24 -32.75 -0.69 -13.96
N ALA A 25 -33.35 0.38 -13.47
CA ALA A 25 -32.74 1.27 -12.50
C ALA A 25 -32.60 0.65 -11.10
N LEU A 26 -33.55 -0.15 -10.64
CA LEU A 26 -33.51 -0.75 -9.30
C LEU A 26 -32.32 -1.71 -9.11
N PRO A 27 -32.04 -2.66 -10.02
CA PRO A 27 -30.83 -3.50 -9.90
C PRO A 27 -29.55 -2.69 -9.94
N CYS A 28 -29.48 -1.68 -10.83
CA CYS A 28 -28.31 -0.79 -10.90
C CYS A 28 -28.11 -0.01 -9.60
N PHE A 29 -29.18 0.54 -9.04
CA PHE A 29 -29.14 1.27 -7.77
C PHE A 29 -28.70 0.35 -6.63
N ALA A 30 -29.27 -0.86 -6.54
CA ALA A 30 -28.86 -1.85 -5.54
C ALA A 30 -27.38 -2.24 -5.67
N LEU A 31 -26.90 -2.43 -6.90
CA LEU A 31 -25.48 -2.71 -7.16
C LEU A 31 -24.57 -1.56 -6.71
N LEU A 32 -24.91 -0.32 -7.06
CA LEU A 32 -24.13 0.87 -6.67
C LEU A 32 -24.09 1.03 -5.15
N CYS A 33 -25.21 0.86 -4.47
CA CYS A 33 -25.27 0.87 -3.00
C CYS A 33 -24.45 -0.28 -2.40
N GLY A 34 -24.55 -1.49 -2.96
CA GLY A 34 -23.79 -2.65 -2.52
C GLY A 34 -22.27 -2.44 -2.64
N LEU A 35 -21.81 -1.85 -3.76
CA LEU A 35 -20.41 -1.48 -3.96
C LEU A 35 -19.97 -0.41 -2.96
N GLY A 36 -20.81 0.58 -2.67
CA GLY A 36 -20.54 1.60 -1.66
C GLY A 36 -20.36 0.98 -0.26
N VAL A 37 -21.27 0.11 0.15
CA VAL A 37 -21.19 -0.61 1.43
C VAL A 37 -19.96 -1.51 1.49
N TRP A 38 -19.66 -2.24 0.43
CA TRP A 38 -18.46 -3.07 0.35
C TRP A 38 -17.17 -2.25 0.54
N GLN A 39 -17.10 -1.05 -0.06
CA GLN A 39 -15.95 -0.15 0.12
C GLN A 39 -15.82 0.32 1.57
N LEU A 40 -16.93 0.60 2.28
CA LEU A 40 -16.89 0.96 3.69
C LEU A 40 -16.41 -0.21 4.57
N GLN A 41 -16.88 -1.42 4.28
CA GLN A 41 -16.41 -2.63 4.98
C GLN A 41 -14.92 -2.86 4.76
N ARG A 42 -14.45 -2.67 3.52
CA ARG A 42 -13.03 -2.81 3.18
C ARG A 42 -12.18 -1.73 3.85
N LEU A 43 -12.72 -0.49 3.96
CA LEU A 43 -12.09 0.60 4.71
C LEU A 43 -11.92 0.23 6.18
N ALA A 44 -12.98 -0.25 6.83
CA ALA A 44 -12.94 -0.66 8.24
C ALA A 44 -11.92 -1.77 8.46
N TRP A 45 -11.99 -2.86 7.69
CA TRP A 45 -11.04 -3.96 7.76
C TRP A 45 -9.59 -3.50 7.61
N LYS A 46 -9.32 -2.59 6.65
CA LYS A 46 -7.97 -2.09 6.43
C LYS A 46 -7.50 -1.19 7.58
N ASN A 47 -8.38 -0.37 8.14
CA ASN A 47 -8.06 0.46 9.31
C ASN A 47 -7.72 -0.39 10.53
N ASP A 48 -8.47 -1.49 10.77
CA ASP A 48 -8.19 -2.43 11.86
C ASP A 48 -6.81 -3.10 11.68
N LEU A 49 -6.48 -3.49 10.45
CA LEU A 49 -5.17 -4.07 10.13
C LEU A 49 -4.04 -3.06 10.39
N LEU A 50 -4.21 -1.81 9.94
CA LEU A 50 -3.23 -0.75 10.16
C LEU A 50 -3.08 -0.38 11.64
N ALA A 51 -4.19 -0.36 12.38
CA ALA A 51 -4.16 -0.13 13.83
C ALA A 51 -3.42 -1.25 14.58
N ALA A 52 -3.67 -2.51 14.21
CA ALA A 52 -2.95 -3.64 14.79
C ALA A 52 -1.44 -3.62 14.47
N GLN A 53 -1.07 -3.21 13.26
CA GLN A 53 0.32 -3.01 12.84
C GLN A 53 0.97 -1.88 13.64
N ALA A 54 0.32 -0.72 13.73
CA ALA A 54 0.81 0.43 14.49
C ALA A 54 0.97 0.11 15.99
N ALA A 55 0.04 -0.65 16.58
CA ALA A 55 0.14 -1.08 17.97
C ALA A 55 1.36 -1.98 18.21
N ARG A 56 1.71 -2.87 17.27
CA ARG A 56 2.93 -3.69 17.37
C ARG A 56 4.19 -2.85 17.22
N ALA A 57 4.21 -1.92 16.26
CA ALA A 57 5.34 -1.03 16.04
C ALA A 57 5.58 -0.05 17.23
N ALA A 58 4.54 0.25 18.01
CA ALA A 58 4.65 1.09 19.20
C ALA A 58 5.17 0.34 20.45
N THR A 59 5.28 -1.00 20.40
CA THR A 59 5.93 -1.75 21.49
C THR A 59 7.44 -1.54 21.43
N PRO A 60 8.12 -1.48 22.60
CA PRO A 60 9.59 -1.39 22.62
C PRO A 60 10.22 -2.50 21.77
N ALA A 61 11.25 -2.16 21.00
CA ALA A 61 11.98 -3.12 20.21
C ALA A 61 12.60 -4.21 21.10
N LEU A 62 12.50 -5.46 20.67
CA LEU A 62 13.08 -6.60 21.34
C LEU A 62 14.55 -6.75 20.92
N ASP A 63 15.46 -6.91 21.87
CA ASP A 63 16.85 -7.22 21.54
C ASP A 63 16.97 -8.68 21.10
N ILE A 64 17.48 -8.91 19.89
CA ILE A 64 17.57 -10.22 19.24
C ILE A 64 19.02 -10.48 18.87
N ASP A 65 19.57 -11.58 19.37
CA ASP A 65 20.93 -12.04 19.12
C ASP A 65 21.01 -13.40 18.40
N SER A 66 19.86 -14.08 18.25
CA SER A 66 19.80 -15.42 17.67
C SER A 66 18.61 -15.63 16.75
N SER A 67 18.75 -16.55 15.83
CA SER A 67 17.70 -16.91 14.86
C SER A 67 16.43 -17.45 15.53
N TYR A 68 16.59 -18.22 16.62
CA TYR A 68 15.47 -18.80 17.35
C TYR A 68 14.50 -17.74 17.88
N ALA A 69 15.05 -16.65 18.42
CA ALA A 69 14.23 -15.53 18.90
C ALA A 69 13.49 -14.82 17.75
N LEU A 70 14.13 -14.70 16.58
CA LEU A 70 13.57 -14.00 15.42
C LEU A 70 12.48 -14.80 14.70
N VAL A 71 12.66 -16.12 14.56
CA VAL A 71 11.75 -16.98 13.75
C VAL A 71 10.32 -17.00 14.27
N GLY A 72 10.13 -16.92 15.59
CA GLY A 72 8.81 -16.96 16.24
C GLY A 72 8.01 -15.65 16.16
N LEU A 73 8.63 -14.53 15.80
CA LEU A 73 8.00 -13.21 15.86
C LEU A 73 6.96 -13.01 14.75
N ALA A 74 5.91 -12.26 15.09
CA ALA A 74 4.92 -11.84 14.12
C ALA A 74 5.47 -10.69 13.25
N ASP A 75 4.90 -10.53 12.04
CA ASP A 75 5.21 -9.38 11.19
C ASP A 75 4.94 -8.06 11.91
N PHE A 76 5.77 -7.07 11.63
CA PHE A 76 5.78 -5.73 12.22
C PHE A 76 6.13 -5.66 13.72
N THR A 77 6.66 -6.74 14.29
CA THR A 77 7.25 -6.68 15.63
C THR A 77 8.56 -5.88 15.57
N GLY A 78 8.69 -4.88 16.43
CA GLY A 78 9.91 -4.09 16.58
C GLY A 78 11.06 -4.95 17.12
N VAL A 79 12.22 -4.87 16.47
CA VAL A 79 13.42 -5.62 16.89
C VAL A 79 14.67 -4.77 16.76
N ARG A 80 15.64 -5.02 17.63
CA ARG A 80 17.01 -4.55 17.51
C ARG A 80 17.92 -5.76 17.39
N LEU A 81 18.60 -5.86 16.26
CA LEU A 81 19.47 -6.99 15.95
C LEU A 81 20.91 -6.68 16.33
N SER A 82 21.61 -7.71 16.81
CA SER A 82 23.07 -7.69 17.02
C SER A 82 23.71 -8.74 16.12
N GLY A 83 24.76 -8.36 15.41
CA GLY A 83 25.45 -9.24 14.48
C GLY A 83 26.46 -8.50 13.61
N ASN A 84 26.94 -9.18 12.59
CA ASN A 84 27.87 -8.63 11.60
C ASN A 84 27.10 -8.34 10.31
N LEU A 85 26.84 -7.07 10.02
CA LEU A 85 26.22 -6.59 8.78
C LEU A 85 27.29 -6.45 7.71
N ASP A 86 27.16 -7.17 6.61
CA ASP A 86 28.11 -7.13 5.49
C ASP A 86 27.56 -6.25 4.34
N LEU A 87 27.97 -5.00 4.35
CA LEU A 87 27.61 -4.04 3.32
C LEU A 87 28.30 -4.29 1.98
N SER A 88 29.39 -5.08 1.94
CA SER A 88 30.07 -5.43 0.69
C SER A 88 29.24 -6.38 -0.20
N ARG A 89 28.24 -7.04 0.39
CA ARG A 89 27.33 -7.99 -0.28
C ARG A 89 25.91 -7.45 -0.41
N PHE A 90 25.78 -6.14 -0.55
CA PHE A 90 24.45 -5.55 -0.71
C PHE A 90 23.79 -5.95 -2.02
N ILE A 91 22.45 -5.93 -1.99
CA ILE A 91 21.58 -6.17 -3.14
C ILE A 91 20.66 -4.94 -3.31
N SER A 92 20.42 -4.52 -4.55
CA SER A 92 19.48 -3.46 -4.84
C SER A 92 18.22 -3.96 -5.55
N PHE A 93 17.06 -3.52 -5.06
CA PHE A 93 15.77 -3.78 -5.69
C PHE A 93 15.29 -2.53 -6.41
N PHE A 94 15.18 -2.62 -7.73
CA PHE A 94 14.80 -1.49 -8.58
C PHE A 94 13.28 -1.28 -8.66
N GLY A 95 12.88 -0.16 -9.30
CA GLY A 95 11.48 0.16 -9.53
C GLY A 95 10.74 0.60 -8.26
N ARG A 96 11.45 1.10 -7.27
CA ARG A 96 10.89 1.62 -6.01
C ARG A 96 10.72 3.13 -6.09
N THR A 97 9.60 3.62 -5.54
CA THR A 97 9.32 5.06 -5.48
C THR A 97 9.10 5.46 -4.04
N ALA A 98 9.80 6.47 -3.58
CA ALA A 98 9.55 7.10 -2.29
C ALA A 98 9.46 8.63 -2.48
N ASN A 99 8.52 9.28 -1.81
CA ASN A 99 8.29 10.73 -1.90
C ASN A 99 8.14 11.27 -3.34
N GLY A 100 7.55 10.45 -4.25
CA GLY A 100 7.36 10.81 -5.65
C GLY A 100 8.61 10.72 -6.53
N ARG A 101 9.74 10.25 -5.99
CA ARG A 101 11.03 10.07 -6.70
C ARG A 101 11.29 8.60 -6.95
N GLN A 102 11.90 8.27 -8.08
CA GLN A 102 12.31 6.91 -8.41
C GLN A 102 13.64 6.56 -7.76
N GLY A 103 13.76 5.33 -7.29
CA GLY A 103 14.98 4.86 -6.66
C GLY A 103 14.98 3.34 -6.47
N GLN A 104 15.80 2.90 -5.55
CA GLN A 104 16.02 1.49 -5.26
C GLN A 104 15.98 1.26 -3.75
N ASP A 105 15.49 0.09 -3.34
CA ASP A 105 15.64 -0.42 -1.98
C ASP A 105 16.93 -1.22 -1.88
N TYR A 106 17.68 -1.02 -0.82
CA TYR A 106 18.96 -1.68 -0.57
C TYR A 106 18.85 -2.67 0.59
N TYR A 107 19.45 -3.82 0.39
CA TYR A 107 19.44 -4.93 1.34
C TYR A 107 20.85 -5.44 1.55
N ALA A 108 21.19 -5.80 2.78
CA ALA A 108 22.48 -6.42 3.10
C ALA A 108 22.27 -7.61 4.06
N PRO A 109 23.14 -8.65 3.99
CA PRO A 109 23.06 -9.78 4.88
C PRO A 109 23.66 -9.43 6.25
N LEU A 110 22.97 -9.81 7.31
CA LEU A 110 23.46 -9.79 8.69
C LEU A 110 23.69 -11.21 9.16
N THR A 111 24.89 -11.51 9.64
CA THR A 111 25.21 -12.79 10.30
C THR A 111 25.00 -12.65 11.80
N LEU A 112 24.07 -13.42 12.36
CA LEU A 112 23.78 -13.49 13.78
C LEU A 112 24.85 -14.30 14.53
N ALA A 113 24.83 -14.28 15.86
CA ALA A 113 25.81 -14.99 16.69
C ALA A 113 25.79 -16.51 16.47
N ASP A 114 24.65 -17.09 16.14
CA ASP A 114 24.45 -18.52 15.81
C ASP A 114 24.75 -18.87 14.33
N GLN A 115 25.43 -18.00 13.61
CA GLN A 115 25.83 -18.13 12.21
C GLN A 115 24.66 -18.16 11.20
N GLN A 116 23.45 -17.92 11.65
CA GLN A 116 22.31 -17.76 10.76
C GLN A 116 22.33 -16.38 10.09
N ILE A 117 21.83 -16.32 8.88
CA ILE A 117 21.84 -15.11 8.05
C ILE A 117 20.42 -14.56 7.98
N VAL A 118 20.27 -13.28 8.28
CA VAL A 118 19.02 -12.53 8.04
C VAL A 118 19.32 -11.35 7.12
N TRP A 119 18.45 -11.13 6.13
CA TRP A 119 18.58 -9.99 5.26
C TRP A 119 17.96 -8.76 5.91
N ILE A 120 18.68 -7.65 5.86
CA ILE A 120 18.29 -6.35 6.42
C ILE A 120 17.97 -5.40 5.27
N LYS A 121 16.76 -4.85 5.24
CA LYS A 121 16.42 -3.72 4.38
C LYS A 121 16.97 -2.45 5.02
N LEU A 122 17.99 -1.88 4.40
CA LEU A 122 18.66 -0.66 4.88
C LEU A 122 17.79 0.58 4.65
N GLY A 123 17.02 0.58 3.57
CA GLY A 123 16.16 1.66 3.17
C GLY A 123 16.19 1.92 1.66
N TRP A 124 15.55 3.01 1.28
CA TRP A 124 15.46 3.47 -0.10
C TRP A 124 16.49 4.57 -0.36
N ARG A 125 17.01 4.61 -1.58
CA ARG A 125 17.86 5.68 -2.08
C ARG A 125 17.44 6.05 -3.50
N GLU A 126 17.53 7.33 -3.85
CA GLU A 126 17.29 7.79 -5.20
C GLU A 126 18.36 7.19 -6.14
N THR A 127 17.94 6.80 -7.34
CA THR A 127 18.86 6.29 -8.36
C THR A 127 19.70 7.44 -8.85
N ASP A 128 20.97 7.47 -8.45
CA ASP A 128 21.97 8.37 -8.97
C ASP A 128 23.12 7.53 -9.53
N PRO A 129 23.40 7.60 -10.84
CA PRO A 129 24.45 6.80 -11.46
C PRO A 129 25.85 7.09 -10.92
N GLU A 130 26.08 8.25 -10.30
CA GLU A 130 27.39 8.62 -9.75
C GLU A 130 27.60 8.11 -8.30
N ILE A 131 26.52 7.73 -7.62
CA ILE A 131 26.57 7.40 -6.18
C ILE A 131 26.69 5.87 -5.93
N ASP A 132 26.41 5.01 -6.90
CA ASP A 132 26.53 3.55 -6.76
C ASP A 132 27.96 3.06 -6.48
N ALA A 133 28.97 3.90 -6.73
CA ALA A 133 30.39 3.59 -6.46
C ALA A 133 30.84 3.91 -5.03
N ASP A 134 30.10 4.75 -4.29
CA ASP A 134 30.52 5.29 -2.99
C ASP A 134 29.83 4.64 -1.77
N THR A 135 29.10 3.56 -1.95
CA THR A 135 28.69 2.76 -0.79
C THR A 135 29.95 2.08 -0.27
N GLU A 136 30.64 2.72 0.69
CA GLU A 136 31.83 2.13 1.31
C GLU A 136 31.47 0.73 1.80
N ALA A 137 31.92 -0.24 1.00
CA ALA A 137 31.75 -1.63 1.30
C ALA A 137 32.52 -1.95 2.59
N GLY A 138 31.80 -2.25 3.65
CA GLY A 138 32.39 -2.53 4.95
C GLY A 138 31.57 -3.51 5.76
N LEU A 139 32.24 -4.11 6.74
CA LEU A 139 31.60 -4.93 7.75
C LEU A 139 31.31 -4.07 8.97
N LEU A 140 30.03 -3.93 9.32
CA LEU A 140 29.59 -3.28 10.55
C LEU A 140 29.25 -4.36 11.58
N ALA A 141 29.82 -4.23 12.78
CA ALA A 141 29.57 -5.15 13.87
C ALA A 141 28.88 -4.45 15.03
N GLY A 142 27.97 -5.16 15.68
CA GLY A 142 27.25 -4.69 16.86
C GLY A 142 25.76 -4.48 16.68
N PRO A 143 25.11 -3.74 17.59
CA PRO A 143 23.68 -3.44 17.51
C PRO A 143 23.38 -2.54 16.31
N LEU A 144 22.30 -2.86 15.61
CA LEU A 144 21.76 -2.03 14.55
C LEU A 144 20.69 -1.07 15.11
N PRO A 145 20.30 -0.03 14.33
CA PRO A 145 19.10 0.75 14.60
C PRO A 145 17.86 -0.14 14.72
N ASP A 146 16.82 0.38 15.35
CA ASP A 146 15.55 -0.33 15.46
C ASP A 146 14.99 -0.65 14.07
N GLY A 147 14.44 -1.85 13.94
CA GLY A 147 13.82 -2.37 12.75
C GLY A 147 12.54 -3.12 13.07
N GLN A 148 11.89 -3.65 12.06
CA GLN A 148 10.70 -4.49 12.21
C GLN A 148 10.82 -5.76 11.39
N VAL A 149 10.32 -6.86 11.94
CA VAL A 149 10.28 -8.15 11.23
C VAL A 149 9.26 -8.10 10.11
N TYR A 150 9.62 -8.65 8.96
CA TYR A 150 8.74 -8.79 7.82
C TYR A 150 8.99 -10.12 7.08
N ARG A 151 7.95 -10.82 6.65
CA ARG A 151 8.06 -12.12 5.96
C ARG A 151 7.54 -12.10 4.53
N GLY A 152 6.89 -11.01 4.13
CA GLY A 152 6.27 -10.86 2.81
C GLY A 152 7.18 -10.17 1.79
N GLY A 153 6.62 -9.89 0.62
CA GLY A 153 7.24 -9.04 -0.39
C GLY A 153 8.34 -9.65 -1.25
N TRP A 154 8.83 -10.84 -0.93
CA TRP A 154 9.87 -11.53 -1.68
C TRP A 154 9.38 -12.17 -3.01
N ARG A 155 8.06 -12.32 -3.16
CA ARG A 155 7.47 -12.92 -4.35
C ARG A 155 6.80 -11.85 -5.20
N GLY A 156 7.29 -11.64 -6.42
CA GLY A 156 6.62 -10.85 -7.44
C GLY A 156 5.43 -11.58 -8.06
N ASN A 157 4.69 -10.87 -8.91
CA ASN A 157 3.70 -11.48 -9.77
C ASN A 157 4.40 -11.91 -11.07
N PRO A 158 4.50 -13.21 -11.39
CA PRO A 158 5.24 -13.68 -12.58
C PRO A 158 4.74 -13.10 -13.92
N ARG A 159 3.52 -12.56 -13.94
CA ARG A 159 2.95 -11.92 -15.14
C ARG A 159 3.44 -10.48 -15.36
N PHE A 160 3.93 -9.83 -14.31
CA PHE A 160 4.35 -8.43 -14.31
C PHE A 160 5.78 -8.23 -13.80
N ASP A 161 6.51 -9.34 -13.64
CA ASP A 161 7.90 -9.31 -13.21
C ASP A 161 8.79 -8.86 -14.38
N PRO A 162 9.50 -7.73 -14.26
CA PRO A 162 10.41 -7.27 -15.30
C PRO A 162 11.66 -8.15 -15.45
N GLY A 163 11.81 -9.19 -14.62
CA GLY A 163 12.99 -10.06 -14.56
C GLY A 163 14.13 -9.44 -13.72
N ASN A 164 14.86 -10.33 -13.07
CA ASN A 164 16.06 -9.93 -12.34
C ASN A 164 17.24 -9.75 -13.32
N GLN A 165 18.17 -8.87 -12.98
CA GLN A 165 19.45 -8.66 -13.68
C GLN A 165 20.60 -8.84 -12.67
N PRO A 166 20.92 -10.09 -12.28
CA PRO A 166 21.89 -10.36 -11.22
C PRO A 166 23.30 -9.85 -11.55
N GLU A 167 23.67 -9.87 -12.84
CA GLU A 167 24.97 -9.36 -13.34
C GLU A 167 25.16 -7.85 -13.09
N ARG A 168 24.07 -7.12 -12.91
CA ARG A 168 24.06 -5.68 -12.59
C ARG A 168 23.66 -5.41 -11.14
N ASN A 169 23.52 -6.45 -10.33
CA ASN A 169 22.99 -6.38 -8.97
C ASN A 169 21.61 -5.72 -8.87
N LEU A 170 20.76 -5.87 -9.91
CA LEU A 170 19.44 -5.29 -9.98
C LEU A 170 18.38 -6.40 -9.87
N TRP A 171 17.54 -6.29 -8.85
CA TRP A 171 16.52 -7.29 -8.52
C TRP A 171 15.12 -6.68 -8.52
N ALA A 172 14.16 -7.42 -9.04
CA ALA A 172 12.74 -7.08 -8.94
C ALA A 172 12.06 -7.90 -7.85
N VAL A 173 12.40 -9.19 -7.79
CA VAL A 173 11.89 -10.16 -6.82
C VAL A 173 12.98 -11.19 -6.51
N ALA A 174 13.03 -11.65 -5.26
CA ALA A 174 13.89 -12.75 -4.86
C ALA A 174 13.39 -13.36 -3.55
N SER A 175 13.88 -14.57 -3.21
CA SER A 175 13.80 -15.11 -1.85
C SER A 175 15.11 -14.81 -1.11
N PRO A 176 15.12 -14.72 0.23
CA PRO A 176 16.35 -14.54 1.00
C PRO A 176 17.43 -15.56 0.64
N ALA A 177 17.04 -16.84 0.50
CA ALA A 177 17.95 -17.90 0.11
C ALA A 177 18.57 -17.69 -1.29
N ALA A 178 17.78 -17.19 -2.26
CA ALA A 178 18.30 -16.88 -3.60
C ALA A 178 19.30 -15.71 -3.58
N LEU A 179 19.06 -14.70 -2.75
CA LEU A 179 19.99 -13.60 -2.56
C LEU A 179 21.30 -14.09 -1.93
N SER A 180 21.23 -14.91 -0.89
CA SER A 180 22.39 -15.50 -0.24
C SER A 180 23.23 -16.34 -1.22
N ALA A 181 22.59 -17.20 -2.01
CA ALA A 181 23.27 -17.97 -3.04
C ALA A 181 24.00 -17.06 -4.06
N HIS A 182 23.36 -15.96 -4.47
CA HIS A 182 23.96 -15.02 -5.43
C HIS A 182 25.24 -14.35 -4.90
N VAL A 183 25.25 -13.96 -3.63
CA VAL A 183 26.43 -13.32 -3.02
C VAL A 183 27.42 -14.30 -2.38
N GLY A 184 27.27 -15.59 -2.64
CA GLY A 184 28.18 -16.64 -2.16
C GLY A 184 28.04 -16.94 -0.64
N LEU A 185 26.85 -16.76 -0.08
CA LEU A 185 26.48 -17.17 1.26
C LEU A 185 25.64 -18.44 1.21
N ASP A 186 25.57 -19.17 2.34
CA ASP A 186 24.83 -20.42 2.44
C ASP A 186 23.31 -20.18 2.49
N PRO A 187 22.55 -20.65 1.47
CA PRO A 187 21.10 -20.52 1.45
C PRO A 187 20.39 -21.29 2.58
N GLU A 188 20.98 -22.40 3.09
CA GLU A 188 20.39 -23.19 4.16
C GLU A 188 20.52 -22.52 5.52
N GLN A 189 21.51 -21.66 5.69
CA GLN A 189 21.69 -20.83 6.88
C GLN A 189 20.88 -19.51 6.80
N THR A 190 20.12 -19.30 5.72
CA THR A 190 19.41 -18.04 5.49
C THR A 190 17.98 -18.12 5.98
N LEU A 191 17.61 -17.22 6.88
CA LEU A 191 16.27 -17.11 7.42
C LEU A 191 15.30 -16.57 6.34
N ALA A 192 14.04 -17.04 6.41
CA ALA A 192 12.97 -16.54 5.55
C ALA A 192 12.49 -15.13 5.96
N GLN A 193 12.83 -14.71 7.17
CA GLN A 193 12.52 -13.38 7.70
C GLN A 193 13.42 -12.32 7.04
N LEU A 194 12.84 -11.14 6.85
CA LEU A 194 13.49 -9.90 6.52
C LEU A 194 13.35 -8.98 7.73
N VAL A 195 14.34 -8.18 8.03
CA VAL A 195 14.19 -7.06 8.96
C VAL A 195 14.34 -5.76 8.18
N GLU A 196 13.35 -4.90 8.29
CA GLU A 196 13.35 -3.57 7.69
C GLU A 196 13.71 -2.55 8.75
N LEU A 197 14.77 -1.77 8.54
CA LEU A 197 15.13 -0.71 9.46
C LEU A 197 14.05 0.37 9.49
N THR A 198 13.70 0.82 10.68
CA THR A 198 12.77 1.95 10.91
C THR A 198 13.49 3.27 11.10
N GLU A 199 14.79 3.20 11.42
CA GLU A 199 15.70 4.33 11.57
C GLU A 199 16.85 4.21 10.59
N ALA A 200 17.43 5.35 10.22
CA ALA A 200 18.55 5.38 9.27
C ALA A 200 19.81 4.77 9.90
N LEU A 201 20.53 3.97 9.09
CA LEU A 201 21.85 3.49 9.47
C LEU A 201 22.81 4.69 9.57
N THR A 202 23.44 4.89 10.73
CA THR A 202 24.33 6.05 10.98
C THR A 202 25.69 5.95 10.26
N ALA A 203 26.07 4.77 9.85
CA ALA A 203 27.40 4.48 9.27
C ALA A 203 27.54 4.81 7.76
N GLY A 204 26.71 5.68 7.22
CA GLY A 204 26.85 6.16 5.84
C GLY A 204 25.78 5.65 4.88
N GLY A 205 25.85 6.09 3.62
CA GLY A 205 24.99 5.59 2.52
C GLY A 205 23.75 6.40 2.20
N GLY A 206 23.30 7.29 3.10
CA GLY A 206 22.12 8.18 2.84
C GLY A 206 20.82 7.41 2.56
N PHE A 207 20.66 6.21 3.14
CA PHE A 207 19.44 5.43 3.01
C PHE A 207 18.29 6.06 3.80
N VAL A 208 17.15 6.19 3.15
CA VAL A 208 15.90 6.64 3.78
C VAL A 208 15.11 5.39 4.18
N PRO A 209 14.86 5.14 5.46
CA PRO A 209 14.06 4.01 5.89
C PRO A 209 12.66 4.08 5.28
N THR A 210 12.25 3.00 4.62
CA THR A 210 10.94 2.85 4.00
C THR A 210 10.32 1.52 4.42
N PRO A 211 9.99 1.36 5.72
CA PRO A 211 9.42 0.10 6.19
C PRO A 211 8.07 -0.16 5.53
N THR A 212 7.82 -1.42 5.21
CA THR A 212 6.57 -1.86 4.59
C THR A 212 5.38 -1.49 5.45
N GLY A 213 4.38 -0.91 4.84
CA GLY A 213 3.16 -0.48 5.54
C GLY A 213 3.16 0.96 6.01
N SER A 214 4.30 1.66 5.99
CA SER A 214 4.37 3.09 6.38
C SER A 214 3.54 4.01 5.48
N GLU A 215 3.30 3.63 4.22
CA GLU A 215 2.58 4.43 3.22
C GLU A 215 1.37 3.70 2.60
N LEU A 216 0.66 2.89 3.35
CA LEU A 216 -0.52 2.18 2.82
C LEU A 216 -1.66 3.15 2.53
N ARG A 217 -1.66 3.69 1.30
CA ARG A 217 -2.78 4.51 0.80
C ARG A 217 -4.10 3.76 0.95
N ASN A 218 -5.08 4.41 1.59
CA ASN A 218 -6.39 3.84 1.84
C ASN A 218 -7.50 4.63 1.10
N PRO A 219 -7.68 4.47 -0.23
CA PRO A 219 -8.62 5.26 -1.02
C PRO A 219 -10.07 4.77 -0.91
N HIS A 220 -10.37 3.77 -0.08
CA HIS A 220 -11.69 3.15 -0.01
C HIS A 220 -12.82 4.12 0.34
N LEU A 221 -12.55 5.16 1.16
CA LEU A 221 -13.55 6.18 1.47
C LEU A 221 -13.94 6.98 0.23
N SER A 222 -12.99 7.41 -0.59
CA SER A 222 -13.28 8.16 -1.82
C SER A 222 -14.06 7.33 -2.82
N TYR A 223 -13.77 6.03 -2.95
CA TYR A 223 -14.56 5.12 -3.77
C TYR A 223 -15.97 4.89 -3.21
N ALA A 224 -16.14 4.78 -1.89
CA ALA A 224 -17.47 4.67 -1.28
C ALA A 224 -18.33 5.90 -1.60
N VAL A 225 -17.76 7.11 -1.41
CA VAL A 225 -18.42 8.38 -1.77
C VAL A 225 -18.80 8.39 -3.25
N GLN A 226 -17.92 7.96 -4.14
CA GLN A 226 -18.18 7.90 -5.58
C GLN A 226 -19.37 6.97 -5.92
N TRP A 227 -19.41 5.76 -5.35
CA TRP A 227 -20.50 4.82 -5.59
C TRP A 227 -21.85 5.33 -5.08
N PHE A 228 -21.89 5.90 -3.87
CA PHE A 228 -23.13 6.50 -3.34
C PHE A 228 -23.55 7.74 -4.13
N SER A 229 -22.60 8.54 -4.64
CA SER A 229 -22.91 9.66 -5.51
C SER A 229 -23.56 9.20 -6.82
N PHE A 230 -23.06 8.12 -7.42
CA PHE A 230 -23.70 7.54 -8.63
C PHE A 230 -25.09 6.98 -8.32
N ALA A 231 -25.28 6.33 -7.17
CA ALA A 231 -26.61 5.88 -6.75
C ALA A 231 -27.58 7.06 -6.58
N ALA A 232 -27.15 8.15 -5.94
CA ALA A 232 -27.96 9.35 -5.75
C ALA A 232 -28.31 10.02 -7.09
N LEU A 233 -27.34 10.11 -8.01
CA LEU A 233 -27.57 10.66 -9.36
C LEU A 233 -28.56 9.80 -10.15
N LEU A 234 -28.44 8.48 -10.07
CA LEU A 234 -29.39 7.55 -10.71
C LEU A 234 -30.79 7.75 -10.15
N ALA A 235 -30.95 7.82 -8.82
CA ALA A 235 -32.23 8.05 -8.18
C ALA A 235 -32.85 9.40 -8.58
N LEU A 236 -32.03 10.46 -8.62
CA LEU A 236 -32.45 11.78 -9.09
C LEU A 236 -32.91 11.73 -10.55
N PHE A 237 -32.16 11.08 -11.42
CA PHE A 237 -32.48 10.95 -12.84
C PHE A 237 -33.82 10.21 -13.04
N VAL A 238 -34.01 9.09 -12.32
CA VAL A 238 -35.28 8.34 -12.35
C VAL A 238 -36.44 9.20 -11.85
N ALA A 239 -36.23 9.96 -10.77
CA ALA A 239 -37.25 10.88 -10.24
C ALA A 239 -37.64 11.96 -11.26
N LEU A 240 -36.65 12.60 -11.90
CA LEU A 240 -36.88 13.61 -12.91
C LEU A 240 -37.67 13.08 -14.13
N LEU A 241 -37.37 11.86 -14.56
CA LEU A 241 -38.08 11.20 -15.65
C LEU A 241 -39.49 10.76 -15.25
N SER A 242 -39.72 10.45 -13.98
CA SER A 242 -41.04 10.02 -13.47
C SER A 242 -42.00 11.18 -13.22
N PHE A 243 -41.47 12.41 -13.08
CA PHE A 243 -42.25 13.64 -12.91
C PHE A 243 -41.96 14.67 -13.98
N PRO A 244 -42.30 14.39 -15.26
CA PRO A 244 -42.07 15.33 -16.36
C PRO A 244 -42.92 16.57 -16.17
N ARG A 245 -42.41 17.70 -16.68
CA ARG A 245 -43.20 18.93 -16.78
C ARG A 245 -44.30 18.71 -17.83
N ARG A 246 -45.57 19.05 -17.50
CA ARG A 246 -46.63 19.12 -18.52
C ARG A 246 -46.34 20.28 -19.48
N PRO A 247 -46.40 20.07 -20.78
CA PRO A 247 -46.39 21.19 -21.71
C PRO A 247 -47.56 22.13 -21.41
N GLU A 248 -47.27 23.42 -21.35
CA GLU A 248 -48.28 24.47 -21.24
C GLU A 248 -49.23 24.32 -22.43
N LYS A 249 -50.55 24.18 -22.17
CA LYS A 249 -51.51 24.14 -23.25
C LYS A 249 -51.47 25.50 -23.91
N GLU A 250 -51.11 25.57 -25.21
CA GLU A 250 -51.27 26.75 -25.99
C GLU A 250 -52.75 27.19 -25.89
N PRO A 251 -52.99 28.49 -25.64
CA PRO A 251 -54.35 29.00 -25.65
C PRO A 251 -54.91 28.80 -27.07
N THR A 252 -55.98 28.05 -27.18
CA THR A 252 -56.76 27.91 -28.42
C THR A 252 -57.26 29.29 -28.87
N PRO A 253 -57.12 29.67 -30.17
CA PRO A 253 -57.52 30.94 -30.70
C PRO A 253 -59.02 31.17 -30.60
#